data_2efbc8661c411051ed85ef582e63585a
#
_entry.id   2efbc8661c411051ed85ef582e63585a
#
_cell.length_a   1.000
_cell.length_b   1.000
_cell.length_c   1.000
_cell.angle_alpha   90.00
_cell.angle_beta   90.00
_cell.angle_gamma   90.00
#
_symmetry.space_group_name_H-M   'P 1'
#
loop_
_entity.id
_entity.type
_entity.pdbx_description
1 polymer ?
#
loop_
_entity_poly.entity_id
_entity_poly.type
_entity_poly.pdbx_seq_one_letter_code
_entity_poly.pdbx_strand_id
1 'polypeptide(L)'
;MKKYISFIIAFALLICTVAVSVSSAEGNEYWPTNENVRIIGRYSVSGDAVNVGYGLTELNFNVKAESVTCTISTEQEAPAAPYFAVYVNGKLTKKFKVNKGEAEYTLASGLSSNKTTNIRLVKTNERWMIAKIGKITVAGGEIAAPSKAKGKLIEVIGDSISAAYGILATDTETEDDVTTDATYGYAKILADKMGADVNLVAESGKGIYCNYNGEAGKTMPAIYDKNPDGTAYSHTAEPDVIIVNLGTNDVYGMGVNKEITKDNITAAAKEFIAKLREVHQNSYIVWTYGLMNSDMTSVIEEAVSSFSEDGRISFIPLPAQSEFSDGVGKSSHPDITANKATADYLFEKLINNGIIGSGMPGYLETSVDAAWDYDSSKMLGDANNDYDIDICDLVRMNEHSENSDIKIDDGNADYNSDGKIDSDDIALLRKQLLKN
;
A
#
# COMPACT_ATOMS: atom_id res chain seq x y z
N MET A 1 71.00 39.78 -28.84
CA MET A 1 70.59 38.63 -28.01
C MET A 1 69.74 39.18 -26.89
N LYS A 2 68.41 39.08 -27.06
CA LYS A 2 67.45 39.57 -26.05
C LYS A 2 66.93 38.36 -25.28
N LYS A 3 67.15 38.32 -23.98
CA LYS A 3 66.64 37.34 -23.07
C LYS A 3 65.18 37.71 -22.73
N TYR A 4 64.25 36.81 -22.98
CA TYR A 4 62.88 36.93 -22.47
C TYR A 4 62.79 36.16 -21.16
N ILE A 5 62.42 36.90 -20.12
CA ILE A 5 62.10 36.36 -18.81
C ILE A 5 60.60 36.16 -18.79
N SER A 6 60.15 34.88 -18.73
CA SER A 6 58.74 34.52 -18.55
C SER A 6 58.41 34.52 -17.04
N PHE A 7 57.52 35.41 -16.64
CA PHE A 7 56.90 35.40 -15.31
C PHE A 7 55.75 34.43 -15.32
N ILE A 8 55.88 33.34 -14.55
CA ILE A 8 54.78 32.43 -14.26
C ILE A 8 54.10 32.92 -12.99
N ILE A 9 52.90 33.49 -13.14
CA ILE A 9 52.04 33.83 -12.01
C ILE A 9 51.25 32.57 -11.66
N ALA A 10 51.62 31.91 -10.55
CA ALA A 10 50.84 30.84 -9.96
C ALA A 10 49.62 31.44 -9.22
N PHE A 11 48.45 31.29 -9.82
CA PHE A 11 47.18 31.62 -9.17
C PHE A 11 46.79 30.45 -8.27
N ALA A 12 47.07 30.57 -6.96
CA ALA A 12 46.58 29.62 -5.97
C ALA A 12 45.08 29.87 -5.77
N LEU A 13 44.23 29.05 -6.36
CA LEU A 13 42.82 28.98 -6.02
C LEU A 13 42.69 28.35 -4.62
N LEU A 14 42.46 29.20 -3.63
CA LEU A 14 42.06 28.76 -2.31
C LEU A 14 40.60 28.34 -2.38
N ILE A 15 40.33 27.05 -2.61
CA ILE A 15 39.01 26.47 -2.48
C ILE A 15 38.71 26.36 -0.99
N CYS A 16 38.03 27.38 -0.44
CA CYS A 16 37.37 27.25 0.85
C CYS A 16 36.21 26.28 0.67
N THR A 17 36.44 25.01 0.92
CA THR A 17 35.35 24.05 1.20
C THR A 17 34.75 24.47 2.55
N VAL A 18 33.69 25.27 2.50
CA VAL A 18 32.79 25.39 3.64
C VAL A 18 32.13 24.03 3.77
N ALA A 19 32.69 23.19 4.62
CA ALA A 19 31.96 22.04 5.13
C ALA A 19 30.78 22.64 5.93
N VAL A 20 29.62 22.73 5.30
CA VAL A 20 28.37 22.88 6.01
C VAL A 20 28.23 21.57 6.77
N SER A 21 28.73 21.56 8.01
CA SER A 21 28.31 20.56 8.97
C SER A 21 26.81 20.81 9.16
N VAL A 22 25.99 19.99 8.46
CA VAL A 22 24.60 19.80 8.86
C VAL A 22 24.72 19.15 10.23
N SER A 23 24.69 19.96 11.29
CA SER A 23 24.41 19.51 12.63
C SER A 23 23.01 18.90 12.51
N SER A 24 22.92 17.56 12.48
CA SER A 24 21.67 16.89 12.76
C SER A 24 21.29 17.39 14.16
N ALA A 25 20.25 18.22 14.25
CA ALA A 25 19.67 18.55 15.53
C ALA A 25 19.41 17.20 16.21
N GLU A 26 19.97 16.98 17.41
CA GLU A 26 19.67 15.79 18.20
C GLU A 26 18.15 15.75 18.34
N GLY A 27 17.49 14.77 17.69
CA GLY A 27 16.07 14.61 17.74
C GLY A 27 15.69 13.70 18.90
N ASN A 28 14.48 13.87 19.40
CA ASN A 28 13.90 12.93 20.34
C ASN A 28 13.66 11.58 19.63
N GLU A 29 14.06 10.51 20.27
CA GLU A 29 13.97 9.15 19.74
C GLU A 29 12.72 8.43 20.30
N TYR A 30 11.97 7.80 19.42
CA TYR A 30 10.81 7.00 19.74
C TYR A 30 10.87 5.68 19.00
N TRP A 31 10.01 4.74 19.39
CA TRP A 31 9.90 3.43 18.75
C TRP A 31 8.47 3.19 18.29
N PRO A 32 8.23 2.33 17.31
CA PRO A 32 6.87 1.98 16.87
C PRO A 32 5.96 1.49 17.99
N THR A 33 6.54 0.91 19.06
CA THR A 33 5.81 0.45 20.26
C THR A 33 5.44 1.57 21.23
N ASN A 34 5.83 2.83 20.96
CA ASN A 34 5.42 3.98 21.75
C ASN A 34 3.89 4.15 21.76
N GLU A 35 3.30 4.46 22.91
CA GLU A 35 1.85 4.60 23.10
C GLU A 35 1.19 5.65 22.19
N ASN A 36 1.96 6.64 21.71
CA ASN A 36 1.49 7.67 20.79
C ASN A 36 1.62 7.28 19.31
N VAL A 37 2.17 6.11 19.00
CA VAL A 37 2.21 5.54 17.65
C VAL A 37 1.14 4.48 17.51
N ARG A 38 0.16 4.71 16.67
CA ARG A 38 -0.88 3.74 16.36
C ARG A 38 -0.47 2.90 15.17
N ILE A 39 -0.49 1.58 15.31
CA ILE A 39 -0.24 0.65 14.22
C ILE A 39 -1.58 0.06 13.79
N ILE A 40 -1.84 0.06 12.48
CA ILE A 40 -3.03 -0.51 11.85
C ILE A 40 -2.55 -1.64 10.93
N GLY A 41 -3.26 -2.75 10.91
CA GLY A 41 -2.86 -3.95 10.16
C GLY A 41 -2.10 -4.97 11.01
N ARG A 42 -1.55 -6.00 10.36
CA ARG A 42 -0.85 -7.11 11.04
C ARG A 42 0.65 -6.88 11.08
N TYR A 43 1.23 -7.01 12.27
CA TYR A 43 2.66 -6.87 12.54
C TYR A 43 3.09 -7.82 13.65
N SER A 44 4.38 -8.10 13.73
CA SER A 44 5.00 -8.73 14.90
C SER A 44 5.98 -7.77 15.58
N VAL A 45 6.11 -7.89 16.90
CA VAL A 45 7.04 -7.08 17.68
C VAL A 45 8.39 -7.80 17.79
N SER A 46 9.48 -7.07 17.56
CA SER A 46 10.85 -7.57 17.68
C SER A 46 11.70 -6.57 18.50
N GLY A 47 11.73 -6.75 19.81
CA GLY A 47 12.22 -5.74 20.75
C GLY A 47 11.31 -4.51 20.73
N ASP A 48 11.88 -3.33 20.49
CA ASP A 48 11.12 -2.08 20.34
C ASP A 48 10.69 -1.81 18.88
N ALA A 49 11.17 -2.61 17.93
CA ALA A 49 10.86 -2.52 16.51
C ALA A 49 9.67 -3.43 16.12
N VAL A 50 9.11 -3.21 14.94
CA VAL A 50 8.02 -4.03 14.40
C VAL A 50 8.36 -4.56 13.00
N ASN A 51 8.00 -5.82 12.72
CA ASN A 51 8.05 -6.39 11.38
C ASN A 51 6.70 -6.21 10.70
N VAL A 52 6.71 -5.65 9.51
CA VAL A 52 5.54 -5.44 8.67
C VAL A 52 5.75 -6.11 7.31
N GLY A 53 4.67 -6.60 6.72
CA GLY A 53 4.73 -7.27 5.41
C GLY A 53 3.44 -7.07 4.63
N TYR A 54 2.28 -7.31 5.24
CA TYR A 54 1.00 -7.08 4.57
C TYR A 54 0.87 -5.63 4.08
N GLY A 55 0.38 -5.46 2.86
CA GLY A 55 0.00 -4.15 2.34
C GLY A 55 -0.98 -3.44 3.28
N LEU A 56 -1.02 -2.12 3.25
CA LEU A 56 -1.83 -1.26 4.13
C LEU A 56 -1.48 -1.34 5.62
N THR A 57 -0.47 -2.14 6.03
CA THR A 57 0.04 -2.01 7.41
C THR A 57 0.66 -0.63 7.56
N GLU A 58 0.19 0.13 8.55
CA GLU A 58 0.50 1.55 8.68
C GLU A 58 0.92 1.92 10.11
N LEU A 59 1.94 2.77 10.23
CA LEU A 59 2.23 3.55 11.42
C LEU A 59 1.58 4.92 11.27
N ASN A 60 0.78 5.32 12.26
CA ASN A 60 0.03 6.57 12.24
C ASN A 60 0.24 7.33 13.55
N PHE A 61 0.87 8.49 13.48
CA PHE A 61 1.21 9.30 14.65
C PHE A 61 1.20 10.80 14.33
N ASN A 62 1.07 11.59 15.37
CA ASN A 62 1.10 13.04 15.28
C ASN A 62 2.41 13.58 15.84
N VAL A 63 2.94 14.63 15.23
CA VAL A 63 4.15 15.32 15.71
C VAL A 63 3.91 16.83 15.81
N LYS A 64 4.67 17.47 16.69
CA LYS A 64 4.95 18.91 16.69
C LYS A 64 6.47 19.03 16.55
N ALA A 65 6.98 19.15 15.33
CA ALA A 65 8.38 19.00 15.02
C ALA A 65 8.75 19.72 13.73
N GLU A 66 10.04 19.84 13.44
CA GLU A 66 10.56 20.38 12.19
C GLU A 66 10.78 19.29 11.14
N SER A 67 11.18 18.09 11.58
CA SER A 67 11.34 16.94 10.70
C SER A 67 11.16 15.61 11.43
N VAL A 68 10.89 14.56 10.65
CA VAL A 68 10.73 13.18 11.12
C VAL A 68 11.51 12.26 10.21
N THR A 69 12.34 11.39 10.81
CA THR A 69 12.99 10.28 10.10
C THR A 69 12.63 8.94 10.76
N CYS A 70 12.83 7.84 10.05
CA CYS A 70 12.59 6.51 10.57
C CYS A 70 13.66 5.54 10.09
N THR A 71 14.21 4.73 10.98
CA THR A 71 15.11 3.63 10.61
C THR A 71 14.29 2.45 10.13
N ILE A 72 14.54 1.99 8.90
CA ILE A 72 13.88 0.83 8.32
C ILE A 72 14.94 -0.11 7.77
N SER A 73 14.75 -1.41 7.98
CA SER A 73 15.63 -2.44 7.46
C SER A 73 14.87 -3.55 6.75
N THR A 74 15.54 -4.19 5.78
CA THR A 74 15.06 -5.39 5.11
C THR A 74 16.25 -6.25 4.67
N GLU A 75 16.04 -7.57 4.58
CA GLU A 75 17.00 -8.50 3.97
C GLU A 75 16.74 -8.69 2.47
N GLN A 76 15.71 -8.04 1.94
CA GLN A 76 15.22 -8.23 0.58
C GLN A 76 15.70 -7.11 -0.35
N GLU A 77 15.75 -7.42 -1.63
CA GLU A 77 16.11 -6.51 -2.72
C GLU A 77 15.20 -6.77 -3.94
N ALA A 78 15.18 -5.87 -4.90
CA ALA A 78 14.39 -6.05 -6.12
C ALA A 78 14.64 -7.44 -6.77
N PRO A 79 13.60 -8.09 -7.31
CA PRO A 79 12.21 -7.63 -7.46
C PRO A 79 11.28 -7.90 -6.26
N ALA A 80 11.81 -7.99 -5.06
CA ALA A 80 11.06 -8.28 -3.84
C ALA A 80 11.30 -7.24 -2.73
N ALA A 81 11.66 -6.02 -3.08
CA ALA A 81 11.92 -4.96 -2.13
C ALA A 81 10.62 -4.42 -1.50
N PRO A 82 10.58 -4.14 -0.18
CA PRO A 82 9.45 -3.46 0.43
C PRO A 82 9.35 -2.00 -0.03
N TYR A 83 8.12 -1.53 -0.27
CA TYR A 83 7.81 -0.14 -0.58
C TYR A 83 6.90 0.48 0.46
N PHE A 84 7.09 1.77 0.69
CA PHE A 84 6.27 2.55 1.60
C PHE A 84 5.77 3.85 0.96
N ALA A 85 4.56 4.23 1.34
CA ALA A 85 3.98 5.54 1.08
C ALA A 85 3.95 6.37 2.37
N VAL A 86 4.30 7.65 2.27
CA VAL A 86 4.23 8.61 3.37
C VAL A 86 3.12 9.61 3.10
N TYR A 87 2.23 9.75 4.06
CA TYR A 87 1.18 10.77 4.04
C TYR A 87 1.42 11.79 5.15
N VAL A 88 1.37 13.06 4.79
CA VAL A 88 1.47 14.19 5.71
C VAL A 88 0.12 14.93 5.70
N ASN A 89 -0.56 14.96 6.84
CA ASN A 89 -1.91 15.52 6.98
C ASN A 89 -2.90 14.94 5.94
N GLY A 90 -2.81 13.63 5.67
CA GLY A 90 -3.67 12.92 4.74
C GLY A 90 -3.27 13.00 3.27
N LYS A 91 -2.33 13.87 2.90
CA LYS A 91 -1.82 13.99 1.54
C LYS A 91 -0.61 13.08 1.33
N LEU A 92 -0.59 12.28 0.25
CA LEU A 92 0.58 11.54 -0.18
C LEU A 92 1.70 12.53 -0.53
N THR A 93 2.87 12.36 0.08
CA THR A 93 4.02 13.26 -0.13
C THR A 93 5.23 12.53 -0.67
N LYS A 94 5.30 11.22 -0.48
CA LYS A 94 6.46 10.42 -0.89
C LYS A 94 6.08 8.94 -0.97
N LYS A 95 6.65 8.23 -1.96
CA LYS A 95 6.79 6.77 -1.97
C LYS A 95 8.27 6.44 -2.07
N PHE A 96 8.71 5.35 -1.46
CA PHE A 96 10.10 4.94 -1.55
C PHE A 96 10.28 3.44 -1.38
N LYS A 97 11.32 2.94 -2.02
CA LYS A 97 11.82 1.57 -1.87
C LYS A 97 12.72 1.49 -0.63
N VAL A 98 12.59 0.41 0.14
CA VAL A 98 13.54 0.09 1.20
C VAL A 98 14.69 -0.71 0.60
N ASN A 99 15.89 -0.16 0.67
CA ASN A 99 17.10 -0.83 0.23
C ASN A 99 17.51 -1.90 1.23
N LYS A 100 18.13 -2.98 0.76
CA LYS A 100 18.66 -4.06 1.59
C LYS A 100 19.62 -3.54 2.65
N GLY A 101 19.49 -4.04 3.86
CA GLY A 101 20.18 -3.56 5.05
C GLY A 101 19.35 -2.57 5.85
N GLU A 102 19.99 -1.87 6.77
CA GLU A 102 19.36 -0.85 7.61
C GLU A 102 19.75 0.54 7.14
N ALA A 103 18.75 1.42 6.99
CA ALA A 103 18.96 2.81 6.63
C ALA A 103 17.93 3.73 7.31
N GLU A 104 18.27 5.00 7.42
CA GLU A 104 17.35 6.04 7.86
C GLU A 104 16.65 6.68 6.67
N TYR A 105 15.31 6.81 6.76
CA TYR A 105 14.46 7.39 5.73
C TYR A 105 13.77 8.64 6.29
N THR A 106 13.91 9.75 5.59
CA THR A 106 13.16 10.98 5.91
C THR A 106 11.69 10.77 5.55
N LEU A 107 10.80 10.87 6.55
CA LEU A 107 9.35 10.80 6.34
C LEU A 107 8.77 12.18 6.03
N ALA A 108 9.23 13.22 6.72
CA ALA A 108 8.80 14.59 6.49
C ALA A 108 9.86 15.59 6.97
N SER A 109 9.94 16.74 6.31
CA SER A 109 10.82 17.84 6.69
C SER A 109 10.17 19.19 6.40
N GLY A 110 10.73 20.29 6.94
CA GLY A 110 10.16 21.62 6.78
C GLY A 110 8.79 21.80 7.47
N LEU A 111 8.51 21.00 8.48
CA LEU A 111 7.29 21.08 9.27
C LEU A 111 7.37 22.26 10.26
N SER A 112 6.24 22.59 10.88
CA SER A 112 6.16 23.61 11.92
C SER A 112 6.02 22.95 13.30
N SER A 113 7.00 23.16 14.17
CA SER A 113 6.95 22.66 15.56
C SER A 113 5.79 23.27 16.39
N ASN A 114 5.19 24.36 15.92
CA ASN A 114 4.03 24.99 16.56
C ASN A 114 2.68 24.40 16.14
N LYS A 115 2.66 23.50 15.16
CA LYS A 115 1.43 22.87 14.64
C LYS A 115 1.52 21.36 14.75
N THR A 116 0.41 20.73 15.08
CA THR A 116 0.30 19.27 15.01
C THR A 116 0.24 18.85 13.55
N THR A 117 1.13 17.96 13.15
CA THR A 117 1.19 17.36 11.84
C THR A 117 0.98 15.85 11.98
N ASN A 118 0.05 15.29 11.24
CA ASN A 118 -0.16 13.85 11.18
C ASN A 118 0.79 13.23 10.14
N ILE A 119 1.48 12.17 10.54
CA ILE A 119 2.37 11.37 9.68
C ILE A 119 1.79 9.95 9.61
N ARG A 120 1.66 9.43 8.38
CA ARG A 120 1.33 8.02 8.16
C ARG A 120 2.40 7.40 7.28
N LEU A 121 2.97 6.30 7.76
CA LEU A 121 3.91 5.46 7.01
C LEU A 121 3.20 4.16 6.67
N VAL A 122 2.88 3.94 5.40
CA VAL A 122 2.03 2.85 4.93
C VAL A 122 2.84 1.90 4.06
N LYS A 123 2.89 0.61 4.41
CA LYS A 123 3.44 -0.45 3.56
C LYS A 123 2.53 -0.65 2.35
N THR A 124 3.10 -0.70 1.14
CA THR A 124 2.25 -0.70 -0.07
C THR A 124 2.13 -2.04 -0.77
N ASN A 125 3.18 -2.86 -0.77
CA ASN A 125 3.26 -4.05 -1.61
C ASN A 125 3.16 -5.38 -0.83
N GLU A 126 3.50 -6.49 -1.45
CA GLU A 126 3.24 -7.87 -1.07
C GLU A 126 3.68 -8.27 0.34
N ARG A 127 2.95 -9.26 0.91
CA ARG A 127 3.17 -9.75 2.28
C ARG A 127 4.58 -10.26 2.52
N TRP A 128 5.16 -10.99 1.57
CA TRP A 128 6.51 -11.56 1.72
C TRP A 128 7.61 -10.52 1.59
N MET A 129 7.33 -9.31 1.13
CA MET A 129 8.26 -8.19 1.07
C MET A 129 8.32 -7.51 2.44
N ILE A 130 9.05 -8.15 3.37
CA ILE A 130 9.04 -7.79 4.79
C ILE A 130 10.04 -6.68 5.08
N ALA A 131 9.60 -5.70 5.87
CA ALA A 131 10.47 -4.68 6.45
C ALA A 131 10.36 -4.69 7.98
N LYS A 132 11.46 -4.33 8.63
CA LYS A 132 11.52 -4.06 10.07
C LYS A 132 11.60 -2.56 10.27
N ILE A 133 10.58 -1.98 10.91
CA ILE A 133 10.52 -0.56 11.26
C ILE A 133 11.09 -0.40 12.67
N GLY A 134 12.14 0.38 12.76
CA GLY A 134 12.85 0.66 14.00
C GLY A 134 12.59 2.06 14.52
N LYS A 135 13.65 2.72 14.94
CA LYS A 135 13.63 4.02 15.59
C LYS A 135 13.00 5.11 14.73
N ILE A 136 12.13 5.91 15.35
CA ILE A 136 11.58 7.15 14.81
C ILE A 136 12.30 8.32 15.48
N THR A 137 12.96 9.18 14.71
CA THR A 137 13.65 10.36 15.21
C THR A 137 12.84 11.61 14.85
N VAL A 138 12.54 12.44 15.85
CA VAL A 138 11.74 13.66 15.72
C VAL A 138 12.61 14.84 16.06
N ALA A 139 13.05 15.60 15.07
CA ALA A 139 13.93 16.75 15.25
C ALA A 139 13.13 18.04 15.42
N GLY A 140 13.60 18.89 16.33
CA GLY A 140 12.98 20.19 16.63
C GLY A 140 11.60 20.07 17.29
N GLY A 141 11.34 18.96 18.01
CA GLY A 141 10.05 18.77 18.66
C GLY A 141 9.83 17.38 19.24
N GLU A 142 8.57 16.91 19.25
CA GLU A 142 8.17 15.68 19.92
C GLU A 142 7.00 14.98 19.19
N ILE A 143 6.78 13.70 19.49
CA ILE A 143 5.53 13.01 19.16
C ILE A 143 4.42 13.59 20.05
N ALA A 144 3.32 14.02 19.43
CA ALA A 144 2.14 14.55 20.09
C ALA A 144 1.17 13.42 20.47
N ALA A 145 0.02 13.79 21.05
CA ALA A 145 -1.05 12.83 21.36
C ALA A 145 -1.41 11.97 20.14
N PRO A 146 -1.76 10.69 20.34
CA PRO A 146 -1.98 9.75 19.25
C PRO A 146 -3.11 10.21 18.32
N SER A 147 -3.06 9.76 17.07
CA SER A 147 -4.17 9.94 16.13
C SER A 147 -5.40 9.15 16.59
N LYS A 148 -6.58 9.69 16.36
CA LYS A 148 -7.83 8.98 16.70
C LYS A 148 -8.02 7.79 15.77
N ALA A 149 -8.48 6.65 16.35
CA ALA A 149 -9.01 5.55 15.55
C ALA A 149 -10.29 6.02 14.84
N LYS A 150 -10.54 5.48 13.66
CA LYS A 150 -11.75 5.79 12.88
C LYS A 150 -13.04 5.25 13.53
N GLY A 151 -12.91 4.39 14.55
CA GLY A 151 -14.03 3.79 15.28
C GLY A 151 -14.69 2.62 14.57
N LYS A 152 -14.22 2.30 13.35
CA LYS A 152 -14.60 1.12 12.56
C LYS A 152 -13.36 0.47 12.02
N LEU A 153 -13.44 -0.86 11.86
CA LEU A 153 -12.40 -1.68 11.28
C LEU A 153 -13.00 -2.62 10.25
N ILE A 154 -12.44 -2.66 9.05
CA ILE A 154 -12.69 -3.75 8.12
C ILE A 154 -11.45 -4.64 8.01
N GLU A 155 -11.67 -5.95 7.89
CA GLU A 155 -10.62 -6.89 7.51
C GLU A 155 -10.89 -7.40 6.11
N VAL A 156 -9.89 -7.33 5.22
CA VAL A 156 -9.99 -7.87 3.87
C VAL A 156 -9.01 -9.01 3.74
N ILE A 157 -9.54 -10.21 3.47
CA ILE A 157 -8.79 -11.44 3.33
C ILE A 157 -8.82 -11.85 1.87
N GLY A 158 -7.65 -12.05 1.24
CA GLY A 158 -7.65 -12.37 -0.18
C GLY A 158 -6.31 -12.79 -0.76
N ASP A 159 -6.28 -12.82 -2.07
CA ASP A 159 -5.14 -13.19 -2.89
C ASP A 159 -4.52 -11.95 -3.58
N SER A 160 -3.97 -12.15 -4.78
CA SER A 160 -3.37 -11.08 -5.60
C SER A 160 -4.33 -9.94 -5.94
N ILE A 161 -5.62 -10.24 -6.10
CA ILE A 161 -6.64 -9.22 -6.41
C ILE A 161 -6.74 -8.24 -5.22
N SER A 162 -6.76 -8.76 -4.00
CA SER A 162 -6.85 -7.95 -2.78
C SER A 162 -5.51 -7.29 -2.41
N ALA A 163 -4.38 -7.93 -2.74
CA ALA A 163 -3.05 -7.33 -2.58
C ALA A 163 -2.78 -6.21 -3.59
N ALA A 164 -3.66 -6.03 -4.58
CA ALA A 164 -3.50 -5.11 -5.69
C ALA A 164 -2.22 -5.39 -6.51
N TYR A 165 -1.95 -6.69 -6.77
CA TYR A 165 -0.81 -7.14 -7.54
C TYR A 165 -0.80 -6.52 -8.93
N GLY A 166 0.33 -5.91 -9.30
CA GLY A 166 0.55 -5.36 -10.63
C GLY A 166 -0.41 -4.23 -11.04
N ILE A 167 -1.09 -3.60 -10.09
CA ILE A 167 -2.11 -2.56 -10.34
C ILE A 167 -1.55 -1.33 -11.06
N LEU A 168 -0.26 -1.02 -10.87
CA LEU A 168 0.43 0.10 -11.49
C LEU A 168 1.18 -0.29 -12.78
N ALA A 169 1.06 -1.54 -13.23
CA ALA A 169 1.78 -1.99 -14.40
C ALA A 169 1.26 -1.35 -15.68
N THR A 170 2.17 -0.76 -16.44
CA THR A 170 1.93 -0.27 -17.81
C THR A 170 2.42 -1.25 -18.87
N ASP A 171 3.21 -2.24 -18.46
CA ASP A 171 3.78 -3.31 -19.29
C ASP A 171 3.94 -4.61 -18.47
N THR A 172 4.38 -5.69 -19.12
CA THR A 172 4.57 -7.00 -18.47
C THR A 172 5.98 -7.21 -17.91
N GLU A 173 6.91 -6.29 -18.15
CA GLU A 173 8.33 -6.43 -17.82
C GLU A 173 8.71 -5.75 -16.51
N THR A 174 7.94 -4.75 -16.07
CA THR A 174 8.20 -4.05 -14.81
C THR A 174 8.10 -4.99 -13.61
N GLU A 175 9.02 -4.85 -12.66
CA GLU A 175 9.14 -5.71 -11.48
C GLU A 175 7.89 -5.65 -10.57
N ASP A 176 7.59 -6.75 -9.89
CA ASP A 176 6.38 -6.90 -9.08
C ASP A 176 6.37 -5.99 -7.84
N ASP A 177 7.55 -5.71 -7.26
CA ASP A 177 7.68 -4.84 -6.10
C ASP A 177 7.32 -3.37 -6.42
N VAL A 178 7.58 -2.94 -7.66
CA VAL A 178 7.26 -1.59 -8.14
C VAL A 178 5.78 -1.46 -8.49
N THR A 179 5.21 -2.48 -9.14
CA THR A 179 3.85 -2.41 -9.74
C THR A 179 2.74 -2.79 -8.79
N THR A 180 3.05 -3.41 -7.64
CA THR A 180 2.06 -3.82 -6.64
C THR A 180 1.90 -2.73 -5.58
N ASP A 181 0.69 -2.17 -5.48
CA ASP A 181 0.39 -1.10 -4.51
C ASP A 181 -1.04 -1.18 -3.97
N ALA A 182 -1.16 -1.68 -2.76
CA ALA A 182 -2.45 -1.85 -2.08
C ALA A 182 -3.14 -0.50 -1.75
N THR A 183 -2.43 0.63 -1.80
CA THR A 183 -3.05 1.93 -1.56
C THR A 183 -4.01 2.36 -2.68
N TYR A 184 -3.88 1.74 -3.86
CA TYR A 184 -4.81 1.88 -5.00
C TYR A 184 -5.82 0.73 -5.09
N GLY A 185 -5.71 -0.29 -4.24
CA GLY A 185 -6.57 -1.46 -4.24
C GLY A 185 -7.97 -1.19 -3.67
N TYR A 186 -8.95 -2.00 -4.11
CA TYR A 186 -10.34 -1.88 -3.68
C TYR A 186 -10.49 -1.94 -2.14
N ALA A 187 -9.65 -2.69 -1.44
CA ALA A 187 -9.69 -2.83 0.01
C ALA A 187 -9.49 -1.47 0.71
N LYS A 188 -8.51 -0.69 0.25
CA LYS A 188 -8.24 0.67 0.79
C LYS A 188 -9.36 1.63 0.45
N ILE A 189 -9.82 1.62 -0.81
CA ILE A 189 -10.88 2.53 -1.28
C ILE A 189 -12.19 2.24 -0.54
N LEU A 190 -12.56 0.97 -0.36
CA LEU A 190 -13.73 0.56 0.40
C LEU A 190 -13.65 1.01 1.86
N ALA A 191 -12.49 0.81 2.51
CA ALA A 191 -12.28 1.26 3.88
C ALA A 191 -12.43 2.78 4.03
N ASP A 192 -11.92 3.55 3.08
CA ASP A 192 -12.07 5.02 3.09
C ASP A 192 -13.52 5.45 2.92
N LYS A 193 -14.27 4.82 2.00
CA LYS A 193 -15.72 5.06 1.83
C LYS A 193 -16.52 4.74 3.08
N MET A 194 -16.10 3.72 3.83
CA MET A 194 -16.74 3.34 5.09
C MET A 194 -16.27 4.19 6.28
N GLY A 195 -15.29 5.07 6.11
CA GLY A 195 -14.65 5.77 7.22
C GLY A 195 -13.99 4.82 8.21
N ALA A 196 -13.50 3.67 7.75
CA ALA A 196 -12.94 2.59 8.56
C ALA A 196 -11.41 2.53 8.49
N ASP A 197 -10.78 2.02 9.55
CA ASP A 197 -9.43 1.48 9.47
C ASP A 197 -9.46 0.13 8.71
N VAL A 198 -8.37 -0.27 8.09
CA VAL A 198 -8.31 -1.50 7.30
C VAL A 198 -7.19 -2.42 7.76
N ASN A 199 -7.51 -3.70 7.93
CA ASN A 199 -6.56 -4.78 8.09
C ASN A 199 -6.58 -5.64 6.81
N LEU A 200 -5.54 -5.52 5.98
CA LEU A 200 -5.42 -6.30 4.76
C LEU A 200 -4.61 -7.57 5.04
N VAL A 201 -5.21 -8.74 4.78
CA VAL A 201 -4.61 -10.06 4.92
C VAL A 201 -4.61 -10.73 3.55
N ALA A 202 -3.73 -10.28 2.68
CA ALA A 202 -3.69 -10.75 1.30
C ALA A 202 -2.28 -11.19 0.90
N GLU A 203 -2.21 -12.23 0.09
CA GLU A 203 -0.97 -12.74 -0.49
C GLU A 203 -1.24 -13.34 -1.86
N SER A 204 -0.53 -12.88 -2.89
CA SER A 204 -0.67 -13.35 -4.26
C SER A 204 -0.45 -14.86 -4.37
N GLY A 205 -1.26 -15.49 -5.22
CA GLY A 205 -1.17 -16.93 -5.48
C GLY A 205 -1.87 -17.83 -4.46
N LYS A 206 -2.44 -17.29 -3.37
CA LYS A 206 -3.11 -18.07 -2.34
C LYS A 206 -4.54 -18.41 -2.72
N GLY A 207 -4.91 -19.67 -2.48
CA GLY A 207 -6.27 -20.17 -2.61
C GLY A 207 -6.89 -20.55 -1.27
N ILE A 208 -8.06 -21.15 -1.34
CA ILE A 208 -8.82 -21.69 -0.21
C ILE A 208 -8.27 -23.07 0.19
N TYR A 209 -8.26 -24.00 -0.75
CA TYR A 209 -7.79 -25.37 -0.60
C TYR A 209 -6.41 -25.58 -1.20
N CYS A 210 -6.15 -24.97 -2.36
CA CYS A 210 -4.88 -25.04 -3.04
C CYS A 210 -4.46 -23.70 -3.61
N ASN A 211 -3.14 -23.50 -3.73
CA ASN A 211 -2.55 -22.34 -4.38
C ASN A 211 -2.60 -22.50 -5.91
N TYR A 212 -2.29 -21.43 -6.65
CA TYR A 212 -2.32 -21.40 -8.13
C TYR A 212 -1.46 -22.50 -8.78
N ASN A 213 -0.43 -22.98 -8.10
CA ASN A 213 0.46 -24.05 -8.55
C ASN A 213 0.01 -25.47 -8.15
N GLY A 214 -1.19 -25.62 -7.58
CA GLY A 214 -1.75 -26.90 -7.14
C GLY A 214 -1.27 -27.42 -5.79
N GLU A 215 -0.46 -26.63 -5.06
CA GLU A 215 -0.01 -26.99 -3.71
C GLU A 215 -1.12 -26.73 -2.68
N ALA A 216 -1.40 -27.73 -1.84
CA ALA A 216 -2.23 -27.59 -0.66
C ALA A 216 -1.39 -27.29 0.59
N GLY A 217 -2.02 -26.81 1.67
CA GLY A 217 -1.42 -26.72 3.01
C GLY A 217 -0.76 -25.37 3.36
N LYS A 218 -0.40 -24.54 2.40
CA LYS A 218 0.07 -23.16 2.64
C LYS A 218 -0.89 -22.15 2.00
N THR A 219 -2.16 -22.43 2.08
CA THR A 219 -3.24 -21.60 1.54
C THR A 219 -3.58 -20.46 2.48
N MET A 220 -4.47 -19.54 2.06
CA MET A 220 -4.84 -18.40 2.90
C MET A 220 -5.39 -18.83 4.27
N PRO A 221 -6.32 -19.83 4.38
CA PRO A 221 -6.76 -20.34 5.69
C PRO A 221 -5.63 -20.85 6.60
N ALA A 222 -4.58 -21.43 6.01
CA ALA A 222 -3.44 -21.97 6.78
C ALA A 222 -2.49 -20.89 7.30
N ILE A 223 -2.46 -19.71 6.67
CA ILE A 223 -1.62 -18.58 7.09
C ILE A 223 -2.41 -17.48 7.80
N TYR A 224 -3.74 -17.62 7.92
CA TYR A 224 -4.60 -16.61 8.53
C TYR A 224 -4.21 -16.25 9.97
N ASP A 225 -3.75 -17.23 10.76
CA ASP A 225 -3.27 -17.04 12.15
C ASP A 225 -1.78 -16.69 12.22
N LYS A 226 -1.22 -16.13 11.14
CA LYS A 226 0.21 -15.80 11.08
C LYS A 226 0.44 -14.30 10.86
N ASN A 227 1.45 -13.78 11.53
CA ASN A 227 2.09 -12.54 11.19
C ASN A 227 2.89 -12.67 9.88
N PRO A 228 3.32 -11.57 9.27
CA PRO A 228 4.13 -11.61 8.04
C PRO A 228 5.38 -12.49 8.16
N ASP A 229 6.04 -12.47 9.30
CA ASP A 229 7.26 -13.24 9.61
C ASP A 229 6.99 -14.71 10.00
N GLY A 230 5.72 -15.17 9.94
CA GLY A 230 5.31 -16.53 10.25
C GLY A 230 5.07 -16.81 11.73
N THR A 231 5.28 -15.85 12.62
CA THR A 231 4.92 -15.99 14.05
C THR A 231 3.39 -16.02 14.20
N ALA A 232 2.91 -16.51 15.35
CA ALA A 232 1.47 -16.57 15.61
C ALA A 232 0.88 -15.15 15.72
N TYR A 233 -0.27 -14.96 15.09
CA TYR A 233 -1.06 -13.74 15.23
C TYR A 233 -2.16 -13.93 16.26
N SER A 234 -2.33 -12.94 17.13
CA SER A 234 -3.42 -12.92 18.12
C SER A 234 -4.53 -11.99 17.60
N HIS A 235 -5.70 -12.58 17.35
CA HIS A 235 -6.88 -11.84 16.87
C HIS A 235 -7.50 -11.03 18.03
N THR A 236 -6.92 -9.89 18.36
CA THR A 236 -7.37 -9.04 19.48
C THR A 236 -8.39 -7.99 19.06
N ALA A 237 -8.48 -7.69 17.77
CA ALA A 237 -9.45 -6.77 17.22
C ALA A 237 -10.65 -7.53 16.62
N GLU A 238 -11.85 -7.00 16.82
CA GLU A 238 -13.08 -7.48 16.18
C GLU A 238 -13.41 -6.54 15.02
N PRO A 239 -13.25 -6.97 13.75
CA PRO A 239 -13.67 -6.16 12.61
C PRO A 239 -15.19 -6.01 12.56
N ASP A 240 -15.70 -4.84 12.15
CA ASP A 240 -17.13 -4.66 11.87
C ASP A 240 -17.56 -5.52 10.68
N VAL A 241 -16.71 -5.58 9.64
CA VAL A 241 -16.93 -6.38 8.43
C VAL A 241 -15.64 -7.09 8.03
N ILE A 242 -15.77 -8.37 7.69
CA ILE A 242 -14.71 -9.18 7.07
C ILE A 242 -15.12 -9.43 5.63
N ILE A 243 -14.31 -8.99 4.67
CA ILE A 243 -14.47 -9.29 3.25
C ILE A 243 -13.50 -10.41 2.88
N VAL A 244 -14.00 -11.54 2.41
CA VAL A 244 -13.19 -12.64 1.89
C VAL A 244 -13.28 -12.64 0.37
N ASN A 245 -12.16 -12.48 -0.32
CA ASN A 245 -12.08 -12.56 -1.78
C ASN A 245 -11.04 -13.63 -2.17
N LEU A 246 -11.50 -14.87 -2.23
CA LEU A 246 -10.69 -16.06 -2.51
C LEU A 246 -11.44 -17.01 -3.43
N GLY A 247 -10.71 -17.86 -4.16
CA GLY A 247 -11.23 -18.88 -5.07
C GLY A 247 -10.57 -18.85 -6.44
N THR A 248 -10.00 -17.70 -6.83
CA THR A 248 -9.34 -17.53 -8.14
C THR A 248 -8.18 -18.49 -8.32
N ASN A 249 -7.34 -18.64 -7.31
CA ASN A 249 -6.16 -19.51 -7.36
C ASN A 249 -6.52 -21.00 -7.30
N ASP A 250 -7.64 -21.34 -6.69
CA ASP A 250 -8.12 -22.72 -6.67
C ASP A 250 -8.51 -23.20 -8.08
N VAL A 251 -9.05 -22.33 -8.94
CA VAL A 251 -9.31 -22.66 -10.36
C VAL A 251 -8.01 -23.03 -11.07
N TYR A 252 -6.98 -22.21 -10.93
CA TYR A 252 -5.66 -22.49 -11.53
C TYR A 252 -5.03 -23.75 -10.93
N GLY A 253 -5.09 -23.91 -9.60
CA GLY A 253 -4.57 -25.06 -8.88
C GLY A 253 -5.20 -26.38 -9.31
N MET A 254 -6.53 -26.42 -9.52
CA MET A 254 -7.24 -27.57 -10.11
C MET A 254 -6.78 -27.84 -11.55
N GLY A 255 -6.42 -26.77 -12.27
CA GLY A 255 -5.84 -26.88 -13.62
C GLY A 255 -4.54 -27.67 -13.62
N VAL A 256 -3.71 -27.47 -12.61
CA VAL A 256 -2.40 -28.11 -12.41
C VAL A 256 -2.53 -29.49 -11.76
N ASN A 257 -3.25 -29.59 -10.65
CA ASN A 257 -3.44 -30.84 -9.90
C ASN A 257 -4.88 -31.36 -10.08
N LYS A 258 -5.05 -32.41 -10.90
CA LYS A 258 -6.35 -32.98 -11.26
C LYS A 258 -7.01 -33.82 -10.15
N GLU A 259 -6.30 -34.05 -9.04
CA GLU A 259 -6.87 -34.72 -7.88
C GLU A 259 -7.71 -33.76 -7.02
N ILE A 260 -7.52 -32.45 -7.19
CA ILE A 260 -8.29 -31.43 -6.49
C ILE A 260 -9.68 -31.32 -7.13
N THR A 261 -10.71 -31.37 -6.32
CA THR A 261 -12.11 -31.29 -6.74
C THR A 261 -12.77 -30.04 -6.18
N LYS A 262 -13.90 -29.65 -6.77
CA LYS A 262 -14.76 -28.60 -6.24
C LYS A 262 -15.25 -28.90 -4.82
N ASP A 263 -15.52 -30.18 -4.53
CA ASP A 263 -15.96 -30.62 -3.19
C ASP A 263 -14.87 -30.35 -2.13
N ASN A 264 -13.60 -30.58 -2.47
CA ASN A 264 -12.49 -30.24 -1.57
C ASN A 264 -12.47 -28.75 -1.26
N ILE A 265 -12.70 -27.90 -2.27
CA ILE A 265 -12.70 -26.44 -2.12
C ILE A 265 -13.92 -25.99 -1.32
N THR A 266 -15.11 -26.56 -1.60
CA THR A 266 -16.33 -26.30 -0.83
C THR A 266 -16.15 -26.64 0.65
N ALA A 267 -15.56 -27.80 0.96
CA ALA A 267 -15.31 -28.21 2.33
C ALA A 267 -14.33 -27.24 3.04
N ALA A 268 -13.23 -26.88 2.38
CA ALA A 268 -12.25 -25.94 2.92
C ALA A 268 -12.83 -24.52 3.10
N ALA A 269 -13.71 -24.07 2.20
CA ALA A 269 -14.42 -22.81 2.36
C ALA A 269 -15.35 -22.83 3.58
N LYS A 270 -16.11 -23.90 3.79
CA LYS A 270 -16.95 -24.08 5.00
C LYS A 270 -16.12 -24.08 6.28
N GLU A 271 -14.99 -24.78 6.30
CA GLU A 271 -14.07 -24.79 7.43
C GLU A 271 -13.50 -23.39 7.72
N PHE A 272 -13.17 -22.65 6.68
CA PHE A 272 -12.65 -21.30 6.86
C PHE A 272 -13.70 -20.31 7.36
N ILE A 273 -14.94 -20.37 6.87
CA ILE A 273 -16.07 -19.59 7.40
C ILE A 273 -16.29 -19.90 8.88
N ALA A 274 -16.32 -21.19 9.25
CA ALA A 274 -16.48 -21.60 10.64
C ALA A 274 -15.36 -21.06 11.54
N LYS A 275 -14.11 -21.12 11.06
CA LYS A 275 -12.96 -20.56 11.76
C LYS A 275 -13.08 -19.04 11.91
N LEU A 276 -13.45 -18.31 10.88
CA LEU A 276 -13.64 -16.86 10.96
C LEU A 276 -14.72 -16.52 11.98
N ARG A 277 -15.84 -17.25 12.02
CA ARG A 277 -16.91 -17.04 12.99
C ARG A 277 -16.49 -17.39 14.42
N GLU A 278 -15.67 -18.43 14.61
CA GLU A 278 -15.13 -18.78 15.92
C GLU A 278 -14.25 -17.65 16.49
N VAL A 279 -13.41 -17.06 15.64
CA VAL A 279 -12.48 -16.00 16.02
C VAL A 279 -13.21 -14.65 16.15
N HIS A 280 -14.15 -14.35 15.26
CA HIS A 280 -14.86 -13.08 15.15
C HIS A 280 -16.35 -13.28 15.31
N GLN A 281 -16.80 -13.27 16.55
CA GLN A 281 -18.16 -13.69 16.92
C GLN A 281 -19.24 -12.68 16.48
N ASN A 282 -18.90 -11.42 16.28
CA ASN A 282 -19.84 -10.34 15.98
C ASN A 282 -19.70 -9.74 14.59
N SER A 283 -18.61 -10.01 13.89
CA SER A 283 -18.34 -9.45 12.56
C SER A 283 -19.36 -9.89 11.51
N TYR A 284 -19.70 -9.01 10.58
CA TYR A 284 -20.30 -9.43 9.32
C TYR A 284 -19.22 -10.09 8.45
N ILE A 285 -19.45 -11.31 7.99
CA ILE A 285 -18.56 -12.04 7.08
C ILE A 285 -19.19 -12.02 5.69
N VAL A 286 -18.54 -11.38 4.76
CA VAL A 286 -18.98 -11.26 3.38
C VAL A 286 -17.95 -11.95 2.50
N TRP A 287 -18.32 -13.10 1.94
CA TRP A 287 -17.52 -13.69 0.90
C TRP A 287 -17.87 -13.04 -0.44
N THR A 288 -16.86 -12.66 -1.19
CA THR A 288 -17.01 -12.11 -2.54
C THR A 288 -16.13 -12.88 -3.50
N TYR A 289 -16.54 -12.98 -4.76
CA TYR A 289 -15.80 -13.71 -5.78
C TYR A 289 -16.22 -13.26 -7.17
N GLY A 290 -15.24 -13.15 -8.08
CA GLY A 290 -15.44 -12.68 -9.45
C GLY A 290 -14.18 -11.97 -9.95
N LEU A 291 -14.37 -10.94 -10.78
CA LEU A 291 -13.34 -10.14 -11.43
C LEU A 291 -12.55 -10.91 -12.49
N MET A 292 -11.65 -11.81 -12.12
CA MET A 292 -10.81 -12.55 -13.07
C MET A 292 -11.48 -13.80 -13.66
N ASN A 293 -12.35 -14.46 -12.91
CA ASN A 293 -13.15 -15.59 -13.37
C ASN A 293 -14.36 -15.85 -12.45
N SER A 294 -15.31 -16.66 -12.90
CA SER A 294 -16.54 -17.02 -12.17
C SER A 294 -16.70 -18.52 -11.87
N ASP A 295 -15.66 -19.33 -12.09
CA ASP A 295 -15.74 -20.80 -12.06
C ASP A 295 -16.07 -21.39 -10.68
N MET A 296 -15.77 -20.63 -9.60
CA MET A 296 -16.03 -21.03 -8.21
C MET A 296 -17.28 -20.37 -7.61
N THR A 297 -18.04 -19.60 -8.36
CA THR A 297 -19.23 -18.89 -7.84
C THR A 297 -20.18 -19.85 -7.13
N SER A 298 -20.57 -20.97 -7.76
CA SER A 298 -21.47 -21.95 -7.16
C SER A 298 -20.87 -22.68 -5.96
N VAL A 299 -19.55 -22.90 -5.95
CA VAL A 299 -18.81 -23.54 -4.85
C VAL A 299 -18.86 -22.66 -3.61
N ILE A 300 -18.61 -21.38 -3.79
CA ILE A 300 -18.60 -20.41 -2.70
C ILE A 300 -20.03 -20.14 -2.20
N GLU A 301 -20.99 -20.00 -3.12
CA GLU A 301 -22.40 -19.84 -2.78
C GLU A 301 -22.92 -21.01 -1.95
N GLU A 302 -22.59 -22.27 -2.33
CA GLU A 302 -22.91 -23.44 -1.55
C GLU A 302 -22.29 -23.41 -0.15
N ALA A 303 -21.01 -23.05 -0.07
CA ALA A 303 -20.30 -22.96 1.21
C ALA A 303 -20.95 -21.93 2.14
N VAL A 304 -21.22 -20.71 1.65
CA VAL A 304 -21.87 -19.63 2.40
C VAL A 304 -23.28 -20.01 2.80
N SER A 305 -24.07 -20.62 1.90
CA SER A 305 -25.46 -21.04 2.16
C SER A 305 -25.57 -22.09 3.29
N SER A 306 -24.49 -22.82 3.56
CA SER A 306 -24.43 -23.75 4.70
C SER A 306 -24.49 -23.06 6.06
N PHE A 307 -24.34 -21.72 6.11
CA PHE A 307 -24.42 -20.89 7.30
C PHE A 307 -25.63 -19.95 7.29
N SER A 308 -26.68 -20.30 6.58
CA SER A 308 -27.90 -19.47 6.39
C SER A 308 -28.61 -19.09 7.71
N GLU A 309 -28.39 -19.85 8.78
CA GLU A 309 -28.90 -19.54 10.13
C GLU A 309 -28.14 -18.37 10.80
N ASP A 310 -26.93 -18.05 10.32
CA ASP A 310 -26.16 -16.89 10.76
C ASP A 310 -26.45 -15.69 9.85
N GLY A 311 -27.34 -14.81 10.31
CA GLY A 311 -27.76 -13.62 9.57
C GLY A 311 -26.64 -12.60 9.25
N ARG A 312 -25.42 -12.87 9.67
CA ARG A 312 -24.23 -12.02 9.42
C ARG A 312 -23.19 -12.69 8.53
N ILE A 313 -23.57 -13.71 7.78
CA ILE A 313 -22.74 -14.35 6.76
C ILE A 313 -23.47 -14.25 5.42
N SER A 314 -22.81 -13.71 4.40
CA SER A 314 -23.43 -13.54 3.08
C SER A 314 -22.42 -13.68 1.95
N PHE A 315 -22.94 -13.93 0.73
CA PHE A 315 -22.17 -13.95 -0.51
C PHE A 315 -22.58 -12.75 -1.38
N ILE A 316 -21.59 -12.03 -1.88
CA ILE A 316 -21.78 -10.95 -2.85
C ILE A 316 -20.91 -11.27 -4.07
N PRO A 317 -21.48 -11.80 -5.17
CA PRO A 317 -20.74 -12.05 -6.40
C PRO A 317 -20.26 -10.72 -7.01
N LEU A 318 -19.03 -10.71 -7.54
CA LEU A 318 -18.49 -9.59 -8.28
C LEU A 318 -18.70 -9.80 -9.79
N PRO A 319 -18.99 -8.71 -10.54
CA PRO A 319 -18.92 -8.72 -11.99
C PRO A 319 -17.51 -9.05 -12.50
N ALA A 320 -17.39 -9.43 -13.77
CA ALA A 320 -16.10 -9.56 -14.40
C ALA A 320 -15.39 -8.19 -14.45
N GLN A 321 -14.07 -8.15 -14.27
CA GLN A 321 -13.32 -6.87 -14.32
C GLN A 321 -13.50 -6.11 -15.64
N SER A 322 -13.75 -6.84 -16.76
CA SER A 322 -14.06 -6.25 -18.06
C SER A 322 -15.38 -5.49 -18.12
N GLU A 323 -16.27 -5.65 -17.12
CA GLU A 323 -17.46 -4.83 -16.97
C GLU A 323 -17.16 -3.47 -16.29
N PHE A 324 -15.99 -3.38 -15.67
CA PHE A 324 -15.55 -2.20 -14.92
C PHE A 324 -14.47 -1.38 -15.65
N SER A 325 -13.61 -2.05 -16.43
CA SER A 325 -12.48 -1.43 -17.10
C SER A 325 -12.15 -2.15 -18.41
N ASP A 326 -11.76 -1.39 -19.43
CA ASP A 326 -11.19 -1.94 -20.67
C ASP A 326 -9.69 -2.29 -20.50
N GLY A 327 -9.05 -1.80 -19.43
CA GLY A 327 -7.66 -2.05 -19.10
C GLY A 327 -7.48 -3.21 -18.13
N VAL A 328 -6.25 -3.68 -18.04
CA VAL A 328 -5.81 -4.67 -17.05
C VAL A 328 -4.44 -4.30 -16.51
N GLY A 329 -4.20 -4.62 -15.25
CA GLY A 329 -2.88 -4.59 -14.66
C GLY A 329 -2.02 -5.80 -15.08
N LYS A 330 -0.90 -6.01 -14.41
CA LYS A 330 0.03 -7.11 -14.71
C LYS A 330 -0.67 -8.46 -14.63
N SER A 331 -0.31 -9.35 -15.56
CA SER A 331 -0.85 -10.72 -15.63
C SER A 331 -2.39 -10.77 -15.64
N SER A 332 -3.02 -9.82 -16.30
CA SER A 332 -4.48 -9.70 -16.40
C SER A 332 -5.20 -9.49 -15.06
N HIS A 333 -4.54 -8.92 -14.07
CA HIS A 333 -5.18 -8.52 -12.82
C HIS A 333 -5.98 -7.22 -12.99
N PRO A 334 -6.93 -6.94 -12.07
CA PRO A 334 -7.69 -5.70 -12.13
C PRO A 334 -6.80 -4.46 -12.04
N ASP A 335 -6.95 -3.54 -12.97
CA ASP A 335 -6.29 -2.24 -12.95
C ASP A 335 -6.88 -1.28 -11.90
N ILE A 336 -6.38 -0.06 -11.83
CA ILE A 336 -6.86 0.98 -10.90
C ILE A 336 -8.35 1.25 -11.09
N THR A 337 -8.83 1.33 -12.34
CA THR A 337 -10.23 1.61 -12.67
C THR A 337 -11.15 0.49 -12.20
N ALA A 338 -10.76 -0.77 -12.46
CA ALA A 338 -11.52 -1.92 -11.99
C ALA A 338 -11.53 -2.03 -10.45
N ASN A 339 -10.42 -1.72 -9.79
CA ASN A 339 -10.36 -1.70 -8.31
C ASN A 339 -11.28 -0.62 -7.71
N LYS A 340 -11.30 0.59 -8.29
CA LYS A 340 -12.21 1.65 -7.87
C LYS A 340 -13.67 1.24 -8.04
N ALA A 341 -14.03 0.75 -9.22
CA ALA A 341 -15.40 0.28 -9.49
C ALA A 341 -15.81 -0.88 -8.59
N THR A 342 -14.88 -1.80 -8.28
CA THR A 342 -15.12 -2.90 -7.32
C THR A 342 -15.44 -2.36 -5.92
N ALA A 343 -14.70 -1.35 -5.46
CA ALA A 343 -14.97 -0.73 -4.16
C ALA A 343 -16.33 -0.01 -4.14
N ASP A 344 -16.69 0.70 -5.22
CA ASP A 344 -17.99 1.36 -5.37
C ASP A 344 -19.13 0.33 -5.35
N TYR A 345 -18.98 -0.75 -6.12
CA TYR A 345 -19.94 -1.85 -6.17
C TYR A 345 -20.13 -2.52 -4.81
N LEU A 346 -19.03 -2.89 -4.13
CA LEU A 346 -19.12 -3.50 -2.81
C LEU A 346 -19.74 -2.56 -1.78
N PHE A 347 -19.36 -1.29 -1.77
CA PHE A 347 -19.93 -0.30 -0.85
C PHE A 347 -21.44 -0.19 -1.02
N GLU A 348 -21.94 -0.10 -2.28
CA GLU A 348 -23.37 -0.07 -2.57
C GLU A 348 -24.06 -1.36 -2.11
N LYS A 349 -23.48 -2.53 -2.41
CA LYS A 349 -24.06 -3.82 -1.99
C LYS A 349 -24.10 -3.99 -0.47
N LEU A 350 -23.08 -3.54 0.24
CA LEU A 350 -23.06 -3.58 1.70
C LEU A 350 -24.17 -2.71 2.31
N ILE A 351 -24.43 -1.54 1.74
CA ILE A 351 -25.56 -0.67 2.14
C ILE A 351 -26.90 -1.35 1.81
N ASN A 352 -27.09 -1.80 0.58
CA ASN A 352 -28.35 -2.37 0.09
C ASN A 352 -28.74 -3.65 0.84
N ASN A 353 -27.76 -4.41 1.29
CA ASN A 353 -27.95 -5.62 2.10
C ASN A 353 -28.08 -5.32 3.61
N GLY A 354 -28.03 -4.05 4.02
CA GLY A 354 -28.14 -3.66 5.42
C GLY A 354 -26.96 -4.08 6.30
N ILE A 355 -25.81 -4.41 5.67
CA ILE A 355 -24.58 -4.81 6.38
C ILE A 355 -23.90 -3.58 6.99
N ILE A 356 -23.91 -2.47 6.27
CA ILE A 356 -23.46 -1.16 6.74
C ILE A 356 -24.60 -0.13 6.62
N GLY A 357 -24.58 0.92 7.41
CA GLY A 357 -25.62 1.96 7.38
C GLY A 357 -26.04 2.38 8.77
N SER A 358 -27.24 2.96 8.90
CA SER A 358 -27.76 3.58 10.14
C SER A 358 -27.82 2.64 11.36
N GLY A 359 -27.75 1.33 11.16
CA GLY A 359 -27.71 0.33 12.23
C GLY A 359 -26.31 -0.04 12.70
N MET A 360 -25.25 0.35 11.97
CA MET A 360 -23.87 0.09 12.40
C MET A 360 -23.37 1.22 13.32
N PRO A 361 -22.89 0.91 14.53
CA PRO A 361 -22.36 1.92 15.42
C PRO A 361 -21.22 2.72 14.75
N GLY A 362 -21.37 4.03 14.67
CA GLY A 362 -20.35 4.94 14.15
C GLY A 362 -20.31 5.12 12.62
N TYR A 363 -21.23 4.51 11.86
CA TYR A 363 -21.38 4.80 10.44
C TYR A 363 -21.85 6.26 10.24
N LEU A 364 -21.12 7.01 9.44
CA LEU A 364 -21.49 8.37 9.03
C LEU A 364 -21.96 8.34 7.58
N GLU A 365 -23.26 8.54 7.35
CA GLU A 365 -23.84 8.63 5.98
C GLU A 365 -23.20 9.73 5.13
N THR A 366 -22.57 10.71 5.77
CA THR A 366 -21.99 11.90 5.13
C THR A 366 -20.56 11.73 4.64
N SER A 367 -19.92 10.56 4.83
CA SER A 367 -18.52 10.36 4.42
C SER A 367 -18.33 10.09 2.92
N VAL A 368 -19.42 10.11 2.14
CA VAL A 368 -19.37 9.87 0.69
C VAL A 368 -18.65 11.00 -0.05
N ASP A 369 -18.62 12.21 0.53
CA ASP A 369 -17.96 13.38 -0.07
C ASP A 369 -16.49 13.57 0.36
N ALA A 370 -15.97 12.76 1.26
CA ALA A 370 -14.54 12.64 1.44
C ALA A 370 -14.01 11.72 0.32
N ALA A 371 -14.35 12.07 -0.90
CA ALA A 371 -13.81 11.44 -2.09
C ALA A 371 -12.29 11.45 -1.95
N TRP A 372 -11.72 10.26 -1.83
CA TRP A 372 -10.32 10.10 -2.05
C TRP A 372 -10.08 10.56 -3.48
N ASP A 373 -9.50 11.76 -3.59
CA ASP A 373 -9.19 12.34 -4.88
C ASP A 373 -8.05 11.50 -5.47
N TYR A 374 -8.41 10.61 -6.37
CA TYR A 374 -7.50 9.73 -7.06
C TYR A 374 -6.46 10.51 -7.88
N ASP A 375 -6.84 11.70 -8.36
CA ASP A 375 -5.95 12.61 -9.07
C ASP A 375 -4.99 13.36 -8.14
N SER A 376 -5.29 13.48 -6.85
CA SER A 376 -4.39 14.11 -5.87
C SER A 376 -3.20 13.24 -5.46
N SER A 377 -3.15 11.98 -5.92
CA SER A 377 -2.03 11.07 -5.69
C SER A 377 -0.91 11.20 -6.72
N LYS A 378 -1.00 12.12 -7.67
CA LYS A 378 0.09 12.42 -8.60
C LYS A 378 1.32 12.86 -7.82
N MET A 379 2.40 12.16 -8.01
CA MET A 379 3.71 12.57 -7.53
C MET A 379 4.31 13.54 -8.55
N LEU A 380 3.84 14.81 -8.53
CA LEU A 380 4.34 15.82 -9.44
C LEU A 380 5.87 15.89 -9.40
N GLY A 381 6.50 15.60 -10.53
CA GLY A 381 7.93 15.50 -10.70
C GLY A 381 8.47 14.09 -10.86
N ASP A 382 7.71 13.04 -10.54
CA ASP A 382 8.06 11.63 -10.79
C ASP A 382 7.66 11.24 -12.22
N ALA A 383 8.44 11.74 -13.18
CA ALA A 383 8.14 11.59 -14.59
C ALA A 383 8.44 10.17 -15.13
N ASN A 384 9.34 9.44 -14.48
CA ASN A 384 9.71 8.08 -14.83
C ASN A 384 8.87 7.02 -14.10
N ASN A 385 8.02 7.46 -13.14
CA ASN A 385 7.10 6.66 -12.34
C ASN A 385 7.80 5.59 -11.47
N ASP A 386 9.00 5.93 -10.95
CA ASP A 386 9.76 5.04 -10.07
C ASP A 386 9.53 5.34 -8.57
N TYR A 387 8.63 6.30 -8.27
CA TYR A 387 8.25 6.76 -6.93
C TYR A 387 9.34 7.50 -6.15
N ASP A 388 10.38 7.94 -6.82
CA ASP A 388 11.33 8.92 -6.29
C ASP A 388 11.32 10.17 -7.18
N ILE A 389 11.50 11.35 -6.63
CA ILE A 389 11.58 12.59 -7.40
C ILE A 389 13.03 13.03 -7.36
N ASP A 390 13.78 12.67 -8.39
CA ASP A 390 15.22 12.91 -8.45
C ASP A 390 15.72 13.37 -9.84
N ILE A 391 17.02 13.29 -10.04
CA ILE A 391 17.65 13.70 -11.30
C ILE A 391 17.24 12.81 -12.48
N CYS A 392 16.81 11.57 -12.23
CA CYS A 392 16.42 10.63 -13.28
C CYS A 392 15.12 11.08 -13.95
N ASP A 393 14.19 11.68 -13.18
CA ASP A 393 12.98 12.31 -13.73
C ASP A 393 13.30 13.47 -14.64
N LEU A 394 14.21 14.34 -14.19
CA LEU A 394 14.64 15.48 -14.99
C LEU A 394 15.30 15.02 -16.30
N VAL A 395 16.12 13.97 -16.25
CA VAL A 395 16.72 13.36 -17.45
C VAL A 395 15.63 12.79 -18.33
N ARG A 396 14.68 12.05 -17.78
CA ARG A 396 13.58 11.44 -18.52
C ARG A 396 12.69 12.47 -19.23
N MET A 397 12.34 13.57 -18.54
CA MET A 397 11.60 14.68 -19.14
C MET A 397 12.38 15.37 -20.28
N ASN A 398 13.69 15.56 -20.12
CA ASN A 398 14.53 16.11 -21.20
C ASN A 398 14.59 15.17 -22.41
N GLU A 399 14.79 13.86 -22.19
CA GLU A 399 14.79 12.85 -23.26
C GLU A 399 13.45 12.83 -24.01
N HIS A 400 12.32 12.89 -23.27
CA HIS A 400 10.97 12.96 -23.87
C HIS A 400 10.80 14.24 -24.70
N SER A 401 11.29 15.39 -24.23
CA SER A 401 11.22 16.66 -24.97
C SER A 401 11.98 16.65 -26.29
N GLU A 402 13.05 15.83 -26.37
CA GLU A 402 13.85 15.63 -27.61
C GLU A 402 13.27 14.51 -28.49
N ASN A 403 12.63 13.51 -27.88
CA ASN A 403 12.05 12.35 -28.56
C ASN A 403 10.76 11.90 -27.84
N SER A 404 9.60 12.22 -28.40
CA SER A 404 8.28 11.88 -27.85
C SER A 404 7.96 10.39 -27.78
N ASP A 405 8.80 9.51 -28.37
CA ASP A 405 8.68 8.05 -28.22
C ASP A 405 9.19 7.59 -26.83
N ILE A 406 9.95 8.40 -26.13
CA ILE A 406 10.35 8.15 -24.75
C ILE A 406 9.13 8.32 -23.85
N LYS A 407 8.70 7.23 -23.23
CA LYS A 407 7.52 7.25 -22.33
C LYS A 407 7.82 7.94 -21.01
N ILE A 408 6.90 8.80 -20.60
CA ILE A 408 6.88 9.43 -19.28
C ILE A 408 5.46 9.34 -18.72
N ASP A 409 5.29 9.58 -17.43
CA ASP A 409 3.97 9.78 -16.83
C ASP A 409 3.53 11.23 -17.07
N ASP A 410 2.60 11.43 -18.01
CA ASP A 410 2.13 12.76 -18.42
C ASP A 410 1.56 13.56 -17.24
N GLY A 411 0.88 12.88 -16.33
CA GLY A 411 0.27 13.53 -15.18
C GLY A 411 1.28 13.99 -14.13
N ASN A 412 2.37 13.25 -13.96
CA ASN A 412 3.45 13.60 -13.05
C ASN A 412 4.45 14.58 -13.68
N ALA A 413 4.62 14.52 -15.00
CA ALA A 413 5.54 15.37 -15.74
C ALA A 413 4.99 16.78 -15.98
N ASP A 414 3.67 16.96 -16.06
CA ASP A 414 3.02 18.29 -16.08
C ASP A 414 3.12 18.94 -14.68
N TYR A 415 4.32 19.45 -14.39
CA TYR A 415 4.69 19.91 -13.06
C TYR A 415 3.97 21.20 -12.65
N ASN A 416 3.61 22.04 -13.62
CA ASN A 416 2.88 23.29 -13.41
C ASN A 416 1.36 23.13 -13.52
N SER A 417 0.88 21.94 -13.96
CA SER A 417 -0.53 21.59 -14.15
C SER A 417 -1.25 22.47 -15.15
N ASP A 418 -0.57 22.89 -16.25
CA ASP A 418 -1.15 23.71 -17.31
C ASP A 418 -1.68 22.87 -18.50
N GLY A 419 -1.54 21.53 -18.43
CA GLY A 419 -1.99 20.58 -19.44
C GLY A 419 -1.00 20.36 -20.58
N LYS A 420 0.25 20.82 -20.44
CA LYS A 420 1.35 20.60 -21.37
C LYS A 420 2.55 20.03 -20.61
N ILE A 421 3.44 19.40 -21.35
CA ILE A 421 4.73 18.97 -20.83
C ILE A 421 5.79 19.66 -21.68
N ASP A 422 6.41 20.70 -21.12
CA ASP A 422 7.36 21.52 -21.85
C ASP A 422 8.55 22.01 -20.98
N SER A 423 9.31 22.96 -21.50
CA SER A 423 10.49 23.48 -20.84
C SER A 423 10.20 24.15 -19.48
N ASP A 424 8.97 24.58 -19.24
CA ASP A 424 8.61 25.27 -18.00
C ASP A 424 8.48 24.23 -16.86
N ASP A 425 7.95 23.02 -17.15
CA ASP A 425 7.92 21.90 -16.19
C ASP A 425 9.32 21.44 -15.81
N ILE A 426 10.17 21.25 -16.84
CA ILE A 426 11.59 20.88 -16.65
C ILE A 426 12.30 21.91 -15.78
N ALA A 427 12.06 23.20 -16.01
CA ALA A 427 12.68 24.27 -15.23
C ALA A 427 12.18 24.29 -13.78
N LEU A 428 10.91 24.03 -13.55
CA LEU A 428 10.30 23.96 -12.23
C LEU A 428 10.80 22.75 -11.44
N LEU A 429 10.85 21.55 -12.04
CA LEU A 429 11.40 20.36 -11.43
C LEU A 429 12.89 20.57 -11.08
N ARG A 430 13.68 21.09 -12.02
CA ARG A 430 15.09 21.44 -11.77
C ARG A 430 15.25 22.37 -10.56
N LYS A 431 14.41 23.41 -10.49
CA LYS A 431 14.43 24.37 -9.37
C LYS A 431 14.07 23.70 -8.05
N GLN A 432 13.19 22.72 -8.06
CA GLN A 432 12.83 21.94 -6.89
C GLN A 432 13.99 21.07 -6.41
N LEU A 433 14.62 20.34 -7.33
CA LEU A 433 15.75 19.45 -7.02
C LEU A 433 16.98 20.19 -6.50
N LEU A 434 17.18 21.45 -6.91
CA LEU A 434 18.28 22.31 -6.42
C LEU A 434 18.02 22.91 -5.04
N LYS A 435 16.82 22.74 -4.45
CA LYS A 435 16.50 23.22 -3.10
C LYS A 435 16.69 22.15 -2.02
N ASN A 436 16.82 20.91 -2.44
CA ASN A 436 17.09 19.75 -1.59
C ASN A 436 18.58 19.39 -1.68
#